data_8ec39d8237452eb237e9d528ff65cebb
#
_entry.id   8ec39d8237452eb237e9d528ff65cebb
#
_cell.length_a   1.000
_cell.length_b   1.000
_cell.length_c   1.000
_cell.angle_alpha   90.00
_cell.angle_beta   90.00
_cell.angle_gamma   90.00
#
_symmetry.space_group_name_H-M   'P 1'
#
loop_
_entity.id
_entity.type
_entity.pdbx_description
1 polymer ?
#
loop_
_entity_poly.entity_id
_entity_poly.type
_entity_poly.pdbx_seq_one_letter_code
_entity_poly.pdbx_strand_id
1 'polypeptide(L)'
;EAAFVANIKHCVKASLLAMKAILDLRPDAIFIFSESTEYVHPGSPDMVQQAHFMNEQRFLSLDLLFGHDVSATMYRYLLASGMTQEEYLWYRSQSDLRRHCSMGTDYYITNEHIIRSDGRSIGAGDVYGYYVITRQYFERYRLPVMHTETNRVSKHAVEWLWKEWMNLLRLREDGVPIIGFTWYGLVDMKDWDTALTKIRGSINPVGLYTLARKPRKVAREYRRLVEEYSALPISSSKFPILTA
;
A
#
# COMPACT_ATOMS: atom_id res chain seq x y z
N GLU A 1 16.87 -14.22 -0.50
CA GLU A 1 15.58 -14.68 0.04
C GLU A 1 15.59 -14.66 1.58
N ALA A 2 16.58 -15.31 2.24
CA ALA A 2 16.63 -15.35 3.71
C ALA A 2 16.66 -13.95 4.38
N ALA A 3 17.39 -13.01 3.82
CA ALA A 3 17.42 -11.64 4.33
C ALA A 3 16.06 -10.93 4.22
N PHE A 4 15.31 -11.18 3.15
CA PHE A 4 13.97 -10.65 2.97
C PHE A 4 12.99 -11.21 4.01
N VAL A 5 12.98 -12.54 4.21
CA VAL A 5 12.12 -13.17 5.21
C VAL A 5 12.52 -12.77 6.64
N ALA A 6 13.82 -12.66 6.93
CA ALA A 6 14.31 -12.14 8.22
C ALA A 6 13.80 -10.72 8.46
N ASN A 7 13.87 -9.83 7.47
CA ASN A 7 13.40 -8.46 7.59
C ASN A 7 11.88 -8.42 7.84
N ILE A 8 11.08 -9.11 7.02
CA ILE A 8 9.62 -9.14 7.18
C ILE A 8 9.24 -9.60 8.60
N LYS A 9 9.75 -10.76 9.02
CA LYS A 9 9.38 -11.31 10.32
C LYS A 9 9.74 -10.37 11.48
N HIS A 10 10.89 -9.71 11.44
CA HIS A 10 11.26 -8.79 12.52
C HIS A 10 10.41 -7.52 12.51
N CYS A 11 10.18 -6.92 11.35
CA CYS A 11 9.34 -5.72 11.24
C CYS A 11 7.90 -6.01 11.66
N VAL A 12 7.31 -7.09 11.18
CA VAL A 12 5.94 -7.48 11.55
C VAL A 12 5.84 -7.81 13.04
N LYS A 13 6.81 -8.54 13.60
CA LYS A 13 6.83 -8.83 15.04
C LYS A 13 6.91 -7.55 15.88
N ALA A 14 7.76 -6.62 15.49
CA ALA A 14 7.85 -5.32 16.16
C ALA A 14 6.53 -4.56 16.11
N SER A 15 5.87 -4.52 14.96
CA SER A 15 4.56 -3.89 14.78
C SER A 15 3.50 -4.53 15.68
N LEU A 16 3.40 -5.86 15.71
CA LEU A 16 2.44 -6.58 16.55
C LEU A 16 2.68 -6.35 18.07
N LEU A 17 3.92 -6.30 18.49
CA LEU A 17 4.26 -5.99 19.89
C LEU A 17 3.91 -4.55 20.23
N ALA A 18 4.18 -3.60 19.33
CA ALA A 18 3.81 -2.20 19.52
C ALA A 18 2.28 -2.03 19.58
N MET A 19 1.53 -2.71 18.70
CA MET A 19 0.06 -2.70 18.75
C MET A 19 -0.45 -3.17 20.11
N LYS A 20 0.05 -4.28 20.64
CA LYS A 20 -0.36 -4.80 21.95
C LYS A 20 -0.10 -3.77 23.05
N ALA A 21 1.11 -3.22 23.11
CA ALA A 21 1.46 -2.22 24.12
C ALA A 21 0.58 -0.95 24.05
N ILE A 22 0.18 -0.54 22.83
CA ILE A 22 -0.74 0.59 22.64
C ILE A 22 -2.16 0.21 23.09
N LEU A 23 -2.63 -0.97 22.72
CA LEU A 23 -3.98 -1.45 23.10
C LEU A 23 -4.16 -1.66 24.59
N ASP A 24 -3.10 -1.98 25.33
CA ASP A 24 -3.11 -2.05 26.80
C ASP A 24 -3.44 -0.67 27.42
N LEU A 25 -3.09 0.43 26.75
CA LEU A 25 -3.37 1.80 27.19
C LEU A 25 -4.57 2.42 26.51
N ARG A 26 -4.81 2.07 25.28
CA ARG A 26 -5.88 2.58 24.41
C ARG A 26 -6.55 1.42 23.67
N PRO A 27 -7.50 0.73 24.33
CA PRO A 27 -8.20 -0.43 23.75
C PRO A 27 -9.02 -0.08 22.48
N ASP A 28 -9.32 1.20 22.28
CA ASP A 28 -10.04 1.77 21.14
C ASP A 28 -9.12 2.19 19.98
N ALA A 29 -7.81 2.00 20.09
CA ALA A 29 -6.88 2.40 19.04
C ALA A 29 -7.10 1.64 17.73
N ILE A 30 -7.06 2.37 16.61
CA ILE A 30 -7.09 1.82 15.25
C ILE A 30 -5.74 2.06 14.58
N PHE A 31 -5.23 1.04 13.93
CA PHE A 31 -3.93 1.06 13.25
C PHE A 31 -4.12 1.04 11.74
N ILE A 32 -3.44 1.95 11.05
CA ILE A 32 -3.37 1.96 9.59
C ILE A 32 -2.00 1.43 9.20
N PHE A 33 -1.98 0.29 8.51
CA PHE A 33 -0.74 -0.26 7.95
C PHE A 33 -0.67 0.05 6.48
N SER A 34 0.30 0.90 6.14
CA SER A 34 0.57 1.28 4.76
C SER A 34 1.48 0.26 4.09
N GLU A 35 1.09 -0.15 2.88
CA GLU A 35 1.84 -1.08 2.05
C GLU A 35 2.03 -0.49 0.67
N SER A 36 3.24 -0.62 0.11
CA SER A 36 3.49 -0.34 -1.29
C SER A 36 2.77 -1.37 -2.16
N THR A 37 1.74 -0.93 -2.86
CA THR A 37 0.87 -1.82 -3.64
C THR A 37 1.47 -2.11 -5.01
N GLU A 38 2.56 -2.84 -5.03
CA GLU A 38 3.25 -3.23 -6.25
C GLU A 38 2.53 -4.34 -7.02
N TYR A 39 2.79 -4.42 -8.31
CA TYR A 39 2.35 -5.52 -9.15
C TYR A 39 3.39 -5.86 -10.23
N VAL A 40 3.58 -7.15 -10.49
CA VAL A 40 4.53 -7.64 -11.49
C VAL A 40 3.79 -8.30 -12.64
N HIS A 41 3.96 -7.76 -13.84
CA HIS A 41 3.46 -8.32 -15.09
C HIS A 41 4.53 -9.20 -15.73
N PRO A 42 4.16 -10.39 -16.29
CA PRO A 42 5.11 -11.18 -17.06
C PRO A 42 5.39 -10.49 -18.41
N GLY A 43 6.65 -10.30 -18.75
CA GLY A 43 7.07 -9.75 -20.05
C GLY A 43 7.06 -10.77 -21.19
N SER A 44 6.90 -12.04 -20.87
CA SER A 44 6.85 -13.17 -21.81
C SER A 44 6.21 -14.39 -21.14
N PRO A 45 5.75 -15.41 -21.91
CA PRO A 45 5.09 -16.58 -21.35
C PRO A 45 5.93 -17.38 -20.34
N ASP A 46 7.25 -17.44 -20.50
CA ASP A 46 8.19 -18.08 -19.58
C ASP A 46 8.31 -17.37 -18.22
N MET A 47 7.92 -16.09 -18.14
CA MET A 47 7.94 -15.31 -16.91
C MET A 47 6.66 -15.40 -16.08
N VAL A 48 5.61 -16.05 -16.57
CA VAL A 48 4.29 -16.10 -15.89
C VAL A 48 4.40 -16.69 -14.49
N GLN A 49 5.12 -17.78 -14.31
CA GLN A 49 5.26 -18.45 -13.01
C GLN A 49 6.03 -17.58 -12.01
N GLN A 50 7.08 -16.89 -12.48
CA GLN A 50 7.85 -15.99 -11.62
C GLN A 50 7.05 -14.74 -11.23
N ALA A 51 6.34 -14.13 -12.18
CA ALA A 51 5.47 -13.00 -11.89
C ALA A 51 4.36 -13.38 -10.89
N HIS A 52 3.77 -14.58 -11.04
CA HIS A 52 2.77 -15.08 -10.10
C HIS A 52 3.37 -15.24 -8.69
N PHE A 53 4.56 -15.84 -8.59
CA PHE A 53 5.26 -15.97 -7.30
C PHE A 53 5.52 -14.63 -6.64
N MET A 54 6.03 -13.63 -7.37
CA MET A 54 6.29 -12.29 -6.85
C MET A 54 4.99 -11.58 -6.44
N ASN A 55 3.90 -11.79 -7.19
CA ASN A 55 2.59 -11.25 -6.84
C ASN A 55 1.94 -11.91 -5.61
N GLU A 56 2.27 -13.15 -5.28
CA GLU A 56 1.91 -13.74 -3.99
C GLU A 56 2.82 -13.21 -2.87
N GLN A 57 4.12 -13.11 -3.14
CA GLN A 57 5.12 -12.66 -2.16
C GLN A 57 4.85 -11.24 -1.62
N ARG A 58 4.26 -10.35 -2.44
CA ARG A 58 3.90 -8.98 -2.04
C ARG A 58 2.91 -8.89 -0.87
N PHE A 59 2.16 -9.95 -0.58
CA PHE A 59 1.21 -9.99 0.52
C PHE A 59 1.80 -10.47 1.84
N LEU A 60 3.02 -11.01 1.85
CA LEU A 60 3.57 -11.70 3.02
C LEU A 60 3.67 -10.84 4.28
N SER A 61 4.02 -9.55 4.14
CA SER A 61 4.07 -8.62 5.27
C SER A 61 2.71 -8.51 5.96
N LEU A 62 1.66 -8.27 5.18
CA LEU A 62 0.29 -8.14 5.69
C LEU A 62 -0.33 -9.48 6.08
N ASP A 63 0.01 -10.57 5.38
CA ASP A 63 -0.45 -11.91 5.77
C ASP A 63 0.02 -12.26 7.17
N LEU A 64 1.29 -12.04 7.49
CA LEU A 64 1.84 -12.27 8.81
C LEU A 64 1.25 -11.29 9.84
N LEU A 65 1.09 -10.02 9.46
CA LEU A 65 0.55 -8.98 10.34
C LEU A 65 -0.90 -9.26 10.75
N PHE A 66 -1.72 -9.66 9.79
CA PHE A 66 -3.13 -9.93 10.03
C PHE A 66 -3.44 -11.38 10.43
N GLY A 67 -2.40 -12.20 10.61
CA GLY A 67 -2.55 -13.62 10.89
C GLY A 67 -3.34 -14.36 9.79
N HIS A 68 -3.18 -13.95 8.53
CA HIS A 68 -3.84 -14.55 7.37
C HIS A 68 -3.10 -15.82 6.92
N ASP A 69 -3.82 -16.80 6.36
CA ASP A 69 -3.19 -17.98 5.76
C ASP A 69 -2.48 -17.63 4.46
N VAL A 70 -1.24 -18.08 4.35
CA VAL A 70 -0.50 -18.01 3.09
C VAL A 70 -0.75 -19.28 2.26
N SER A 71 -0.51 -19.21 0.95
CA SER A 71 -0.56 -20.40 0.09
C SER A 71 0.50 -21.43 0.50
N ALA A 72 0.30 -22.70 0.11
CA ALA A 72 1.29 -23.75 0.35
C ALA A 72 2.67 -23.43 -0.27
N THR A 73 2.68 -22.68 -1.37
CA THR A 73 3.91 -22.20 -2.01
C THR A 73 4.63 -21.17 -1.13
N MET A 74 3.91 -20.17 -0.63
CA MET A 74 4.48 -19.16 0.24
C MET A 74 4.88 -19.73 1.60
N TYR A 75 4.13 -20.67 2.15
CA TYR A 75 4.52 -21.36 3.37
C TYR A 75 5.86 -22.10 3.23
N ARG A 76 6.03 -22.91 2.17
CA ARG A 76 7.31 -23.56 1.89
C ARG A 76 8.44 -22.56 1.67
N TYR A 77 8.16 -21.47 0.97
CA TYR A 77 9.13 -20.38 0.76
C TYR A 77 9.60 -19.77 2.09
N LEU A 78 8.67 -19.45 2.99
CA LEU A 78 9.00 -18.88 4.31
C LEU A 78 9.90 -19.82 5.12
N LEU A 79 9.56 -21.13 5.18
CA LEU A 79 10.36 -22.11 5.89
C LEU A 79 11.75 -22.31 5.26
N ALA A 80 11.83 -22.44 3.94
CA ALA A 80 13.08 -22.58 3.22
C ALA A 80 13.99 -21.34 3.34
N SER A 81 13.40 -20.17 3.64
CA SER A 81 14.10 -18.89 3.79
C SER A 81 14.37 -18.49 5.25
N GLY A 82 14.19 -19.41 6.21
CA GLY A 82 14.63 -19.22 7.60
C GLY A 82 13.56 -18.80 8.61
N MET A 83 12.28 -18.93 8.27
CA MET A 83 11.19 -18.90 9.24
C MET A 83 10.98 -20.31 9.81
N THR A 84 10.76 -20.43 11.11
CA THR A 84 10.37 -21.75 11.69
C THR A 84 8.86 -21.92 11.63
N GLN A 85 8.39 -23.16 11.74
CA GLN A 85 6.96 -23.45 11.86
C GLN A 85 6.36 -22.80 13.11
N GLU A 86 7.09 -22.77 14.21
CA GLU A 86 6.64 -22.13 15.46
C GLU A 86 6.47 -20.63 15.30
N GLU A 87 7.42 -19.95 14.61
CA GLU A 87 7.32 -18.53 14.30
C GLU A 87 6.08 -18.27 13.44
N TYR A 88 5.85 -19.07 12.39
CA TYR A 88 4.67 -18.91 11.53
C TYR A 88 3.37 -19.07 12.33
N LEU A 89 3.26 -20.09 13.17
CA LEU A 89 2.09 -20.32 14.02
C LEU A 89 1.89 -19.18 15.03
N TRP A 90 2.99 -18.59 15.54
CA TRP A 90 2.89 -17.42 16.41
C TRP A 90 2.25 -16.23 15.68
N TYR A 91 2.64 -15.94 14.42
CA TYR A 91 1.98 -14.87 13.63
C TYR A 91 0.50 -15.21 13.41
N ARG A 92 0.18 -16.44 13.09
CA ARG A 92 -1.21 -16.90 12.92
C ARG A 92 -2.06 -16.68 14.17
N SER A 93 -1.50 -16.90 15.34
CA SER A 93 -2.19 -16.70 16.62
C SER A 93 -2.49 -15.24 16.94
N GLN A 94 -1.96 -14.27 16.17
CA GLN A 94 -2.21 -12.83 16.38
C GLN A 94 -3.42 -12.30 15.58
N SER A 95 -4.16 -13.15 14.92
CA SER A 95 -5.27 -12.77 14.01
C SER A 95 -6.35 -11.86 14.64
N ASP A 96 -6.56 -11.93 15.95
CA ASP A 96 -7.53 -11.09 16.67
C ASP A 96 -7.18 -9.60 16.64
N LEU A 97 -5.90 -9.24 16.49
CA LEU A 97 -5.48 -7.86 16.38
C LEU A 97 -5.95 -7.18 15.08
N ARG A 98 -6.32 -7.97 14.09
CA ARG A 98 -6.81 -7.48 12.80
C ARG A 98 -8.06 -6.61 12.93
N ARG A 99 -8.92 -6.85 13.93
CA ARG A 99 -10.12 -6.02 14.18
C ARG A 99 -9.81 -4.55 14.48
N HIS A 100 -8.58 -4.26 14.90
CA HIS A 100 -8.09 -2.90 15.17
C HIS A 100 -7.35 -2.29 13.98
N CYS A 101 -7.41 -2.92 12.80
CA CYS A 101 -6.62 -2.51 11.65
C CYS A 101 -7.48 -1.95 10.51
N SER A 102 -6.90 -0.99 9.80
CA SER A 102 -7.29 -0.57 8.47
C SER A 102 -6.08 -0.71 7.54
N MET A 103 -6.33 -0.96 6.28
CA MET A 103 -5.26 -1.15 5.30
C MET A 103 -4.96 0.17 4.60
N GLY A 104 -3.70 0.58 4.62
CA GLY A 104 -3.16 1.65 3.80
C GLY A 104 -2.62 1.10 2.49
N THR A 105 -2.86 1.80 1.40
CA THR A 105 -2.37 1.43 0.07
C THR A 105 -1.66 2.62 -0.55
N ASP A 106 -0.34 2.48 -0.75
CA ASP A 106 0.48 3.45 -1.47
C ASP A 106 0.54 3.06 -2.94
N TYR A 107 0.18 3.96 -3.83
CA TYR A 107 0.25 3.68 -5.24
C TYR A 107 0.80 4.85 -6.04
N TYR A 108 1.79 4.55 -6.86
CA TYR A 108 2.46 5.47 -7.77
C TYR A 108 2.55 4.87 -9.16
N ILE A 109 2.79 5.71 -10.16
CA ILE A 109 3.04 5.27 -11.54
C ILE A 109 4.20 4.26 -11.66
N THR A 110 5.01 4.14 -10.64
CA THR A 110 6.18 3.25 -10.57
C THR A 110 5.90 1.93 -9.87
N ASN A 111 4.69 1.69 -9.37
CA ASN A 111 4.37 0.48 -8.60
C ASN A 111 4.14 -0.76 -9.48
N GLU A 112 3.94 -0.57 -10.76
CA GLU A 112 3.78 -1.70 -11.67
C GLU A 112 5.05 -1.95 -12.47
N HIS A 113 5.44 -3.23 -12.54
CA HIS A 113 6.69 -3.67 -13.16
C HIS A 113 6.44 -4.77 -14.18
N ILE A 114 7.31 -4.85 -15.19
CA ILE A 114 7.38 -5.98 -16.11
C ILE A 114 8.66 -6.75 -15.84
N ILE A 115 8.55 -8.05 -15.51
CA ILE A 115 9.72 -8.92 -15.43
C ILE A 115 10.02 -9.53 -16.79
N ARG A 116 11.27 -9.39 -17.24
CA ARG A 116 11.75 -9.86 -18.54
C ARG A 116 12.48 -11.19 -18.42
N SER A 117 12.57 -11.95 -19.52
CA SER A 117 13.28 -13.23 -19.59
C SER A 117 14.76 -13.14 -19.19
N ASP A 118 15.38 -11.96 -19.28
CA ASP A 118 16.74 -11.71 -18.83
C ASP A 118 16.85 -11.41 -17.30
N GLY A 119 15.75 -11.57 -16.57
CA GLY A 119 15.64 -11.33 -15.12
C GLY A 119 15.56 -9.87 -14.71
N ARG A 120 15.59 -8.92 -15.66
CA ARG A 120 15.45 -7.49 -15.34
C ARG A 120 14.01 -7.13 -15.12
N SER A 121 13.78 -6.25 -14.12
CA SER A 121 12.49 -5.59 -13.87
C SER A 121 12.54 -4.18 -14.45
N ILE A 122 11.51 -3.79 -15.19
CA ILE A 122 11.34 -2.44 -15.74
C ILE A 122 9.97 -1.91 -15.35
N GLY A 123 9.83 -0.58 -15.25
CA GLY A 123 8.54 0.04 -14.96
C GLY A 123 7.51 -0.23 -16.06
N ALA A 124 6.33 -0.67 -15.67
CA ALA A 124 5.21 -0.91 -16.58
C ALA A 124 4.36 0.35 -16.81
N GLY A 125 4.50 1.33 -15.93
CA GLY A 125 3.53 2.42 -15.83
C GLY A 125 2.26 1.95 -15.12
N ASP A 126 1.10 2.40 -15.58
CA ASP A 126 -0.18 2.17 -14.96
C ASP A 126 -1.02 1.25 -15.87
N VAL A 127 -0.81 -0.07 -15.72
CA VAL A 127 -1.48 -1.12 -16.50
C VAL A 127 -2.77 -1.57 -15.84
N TYR A 128 -2.71 -2.01 -14.58
CA TYR A 128 -3.86 -2.39 -13.76
C TYR A 128 -4.46 -1.20 -13.03
N GLY A 129 -3.59 -0.29 -12.58
CA GLY A 129 -3.96 0.89 -11.85
C GLY A 129 -4.40 0.62 -10.41
N TYR A 130 -4.56 1.70 -9.68
CA TYR A 130 -4.95 1.66 -8.27
C TYR A 130 -6.20 0.83 -7.99
N TYR A 131 -7.22 0.94 -8.87
CA TYR A 131 -8.49 0.24 -8.69
C TYR A 131 -8.32 -1.29 -8.64
N VAL A 132 -7.67 -1.89 -9.64
CA VAL A 132 -7.52 -3.35 -9.71
C VAL A 132 -6.63 -3.87 -8.59
N ILE A 133 -5.52 -3.19 -8.34
CA ILE A 133 -4.54 -3.65 -7.34
C ILE A 133 -5.13 -3.53 -5.93
N THR A 134 -5.72 -2.40 -5.57
CA THR A 134 -6.36 -2.20 -4.27
C THR A 134 -7.52 -3.17 -4.04
N ARG A 135 -8.30 -3.47 -5.08
CA ARG A 135 -9.35 -4.47 -4.99
C ARG A 135 -8.81 -5.85 -4.61
N GLN A 136 -7.65 -6.27 -5.16
CA GLN A 136 -7.01 -7.54 -4.79
C GLN A 136 -6.63 -7.58 -3.30
N TYR A 137 -6.11 -6.48 -2.74
CA TYR A 137 -5.84 -6.36 -1.31
C TYR A 137 -7.13 -6.42 -0.49
N PHE A 138 -8.18 -5.70 -0.90
CA PHE A 138 -9.47 -5.75 -0.21
C PHE A 138 -10.10 -7.15 -0.27
N GLU A 139 -10.08 -7.82 -1.41
CA GLU A 139 -10.61 -9.18 -1.55
C GLU A 139 -9.89 -10.17 -0.63
N ARG A 140 -8.59 -9.97 -0.39
CA ARG A 140 -7.80 -10.81 0.50
C ARG A 140 -8.08 -10.54 1.99
N TYR A 141 -8.12 -9.29 2.39
CA TYR A 141 -8.14 -8.93 3.81
C TYR A 141 -9.48 -8.46 4.33
N ARG A 142 -10.37 -7.97 3.48
CA ARG A 142 -11.70 -7.45 3.87
C ARG A 142 -11.65 -6.40 4.97
N LEU A 143 -10.65 -5.53 4.96
CA LEU A 143 -10.45 -4.40 5.88
C LEU A 143 -10.84 -3.09 5.19
N PRO A 144 -11.22 -2.05 5.96
CA PRO A 144 -11.32 -0.70 5.42
C PRO A 144 -10.00 -0.26 4.79
N VAL A 145 -10.08 0.52 3.71
CA VAL A 145 -8.93 0.92 2.90
C VAL A 145 -8.78 2.44 2.91
N MET A 146 -7.56 2.89 3.13
CA MET A 146 -7.13 4.27 2.93
C MET A 146 -6.08 4.32 1.82
N HIS A 147 -6.25 5.23 0.86
CA HIS A 147 -5.16 5.55 -0.07
C HIS A 147 -4.16 6.43 0.66
N THR A 148 -3.09 5.83 1.15
CA THR A 148 -2.17 6.47 2.09
C THR A 148 -1.13 7.33 1.43
N GLU A 149 -0.70 6.98 0.22
CA GLU A 149 0.28 7.78 -0.52
C GLU A 149 0.05 7.72 -2.03
N THR A 150 0.11 8.87 -2.67
CA THR A 150 0.27 9.01 -4.12
C THR A 150 0.81 10.37 -4.49
N ASN A 151 1.50 10.46 -5.59
CA ASN A 151 1.84 11.72 -6.25
C ASN A 151 2.22 11.52 -7.73
N ARG A 152 2.42 12.64 -8.40
CA ARG A 152 2.97 12.71 -9.74
C ARG A 152 3.75 14.02 -9.92
N VAL A 153 4.76 14.03 -10.78
CA VAL A 153 5.46 15.27 -11.13
C VAL A 153 4.48 16.35 -11.57
N SER A 154 4.75 17.59 -11.23
CA SER A 154 3.79 18.71 -11.26
C SER A 154 3.05 18.91 -12.59
N LYS A 155 3.65 18.58 -13.73
CA LYS A 155 2.99 18.70 -15.06
C LYS A 155 1.84 17.70 -15.26
N HIS A 156 1.83 16.58 -14.55
CA HIS A 156 0.82 15.51 -14.62
C HIS A 156 0.02 15.37 -13.32
N ALA A 157 0.34 16.17 -12.29
CA ALA A 157 -0.20 15.99 -10.95
C ALA A 157 -1.72 16.17 -10.86
N VAL A 158 -2.29 17.13 -11.60
CA VAL A 158 -3.74 17.39 -11.59
C VAL A 158 -4.52 16.23 -12.22
N GLU A 159 -4.07 15.78 -13.39
CA GLU A 159 -4.68 14.64 -14.09
C GLU A 159 -4.61 13.37 -13.23
N TRP A 160 -3.45 13.12 -12.64
CA TRP A 160 -3.22 12.00 -11.74
C TRP A 160 -4.11 12.06 -10.49
N LEU A 161 -4.24 13.24 -9.87
CA LEU A 161 -5.11 13.44 -8.71
C LEU A 161 -6.56 13.02 -9.01
N TRP A 162 -7.13 13.53 -10.11
CA TRP A 162 -8.51 13.22 -10.48
C TRP A 162 -8.69 11.76 -10.89
N LYS A 163 -7.71 11.16 -11.56
CA LYS A 163 -7.72 9.75 -11.90
C LYS A 163 -7.75 8.87 -10.65
N GLU A 164 -6.86 9.12 -9.69
CA GLU A 164 -6.82 8.34 -8.45
C GLU A 164 -8.09 8.53 -7.62
N TRP A 165 -8.62 9.75 -7.59
CA TRP A 165 -9.91 10.03 -6.95
C TRP A 165 -11.07 9.25 -7.58
N MET A 166 -11.14 9.20 -8.91
CA MET A 166 -12.16 8.41 -9.62
C MET A 166 -12.03 6.91 -9.36
N ASN A 167 -10.80 6.39 -9.25
CA ASN A 167 -10.55 5.01 -8.84
C ASN A 167 -11.10 4.71 -7.44
N LEU A 168 -10.93 5.64 -6.50
CA LEU A 168 -11.50 5.54 -5.15
C LEU A 168 -13.02 5.53 -5.14
N LEU A 169 -13.65 6.43 -5.88
CA LEU A 169 -15.11 6.47 -6.00
C LEU A 169 -15.64 5.14 -6.57
N ARG A 170 -15.00 4.60 -7.59
CA ARG A 170 -15.37 3.31 -8.18
C ARG A 170 -15.19 2.15 -7.19
N LEU A 171 -14.07 2.08 -6.47
CA LEU A 171 -13.87 1.08 -5.42
C LEU A 171 -14.99 1.13 -4.39
N ARG A 172 -15.39 2.33 -4.01
CA ARG A 172 -16.47 2.56 -3.06
C ARG A 172 -17.83 2.12 -3.61
N GLU A 173 -18.15 2.40 -4.86
CA GLU A 173 -19.36 1.91 -5.55
C GLU A 173 -19.41 0.38 -5.56
N ASP A 174 -18.25 -0.28 -5.72
CA ASP A 174 -18.11 -1.73 -5.67
C ASP A 174 -18.12 -2.30 -4.22
N GLY A 175 -18.36 -1.46 -3.22
CA GLY A 175 -18.51 -1.88 -1.81
C GLY A 175 -17.22 -1.97 -1.02
N VAL A 176 -16.11 -1.41 -1.50
CA VAL A 176 -14.89 -1.28 -0.70
C VAL A 176 -15.03 -0.12 0.27
N PRO A 177 -14.89 -0.33 1.60
CA PRO A 177 -15.00 0.75 2.58
C PRO A 177 -13.76 1.65 2.52
N ILE A 178 -13.84 2.71 1.72
CA ILE A 178 -12.78 3.71 1.61
C ILE A 178 -12.92 4.71 2.75
N ILE A 179 -11.85 4.89 3.54
CA ILE A 179 -11.83 5.76 4.73
C ILE A 179 -10.95 7.00 4.57
N GLY A 180 -10.16 7.11 3.52
CA GLY A 180 -9.31 8.29 3.31
C GLY A 180 -8.52 8.28 2.02
N PHE A 181 -7.99 9.46 1.70
CA PHE A 181 -7.11 9.72 0.57
C PHE A 181 -6.04 10.74 0.95
N THR A 182 -4.78 10.44 0.64
CA THR A 182 -3.65 11.30 0.96
C THR A 182 -2.80 11.57 -0.27
N TRP A 183 -2.50 12.83 -0.52
CA TRP A 183 -1.45 13.22 -1.46
C TRP A 183 -0.12 13.35 -0.73
N TYR A 184 0.90 12.64 -1.18
CA TYR A 184 2.25 12.67 -0.63
C TYR A 184 3.21 13.37 -1.60
N GLY A 185 3.95 14.45 -1.24
CA GLY A 185 4.03 15.07 0.08
C GLY A 185 3.40 16.45 0.05
N LEU A 186 3.34 17.06 1.25
CA LEU A 186 2.82 18.40 1.40
C LEU A 186 3.68 19.43 0.65
N VAL A 187 4.99 19.33 0.74
CA VAL A 187 5.96 20.15 0.02
C VAL A 187 6.82 19.31 -0.91
N ASP A 188 7.42 19.94 -1.92
CA ASP A 188 8.38 19.28 -2.80
C ASP A 188 9.52 18.63 -2.01
N MET A 189 10.08 17.58 -2.55
CA MET A 189 11.16 16.83 -1.93
C MET A 189 12.50 17.15 -2.55
N LYS A 190 13.58 16.97 -1.78
CA LYS A 190 14.95 16.98 -2.30
C LYS A 190 15.50 15.58 -2.39
N ASP A 191 16.20 15.28 -3.49
CA ASP A 191 16.93 14.02 -3.70
C ASP A 191 16.10 12.72 -3.53
N TRP A 192 14.76 12.83 -3.67
CA TRP A 192 13.85 11.69 -3.61
C TRP A 192 14.05 10.75 -4.80
N ASP A 193 14.44 11.28 -5.98
CA ASP A 193 14.77 10.53 -7.18
C ASP A 193 15.99 9.60 -7.00
N THR A 194 16.80 9.81 -5.97
CA THR A 194 17.90 8.94 -5.59
C THR A 194 17.63 8.12 -4.34
N ALA A 195 16.39 8.06 -3.89
CA ALA A 195 15.98 7.43 -2.62
C ALA A 195 16.86 7.90 -1.44
N LEU A 196 17.25 9.18 -1.43
CA LEU A 196 18.10 9.81 -0.43
C LEU A 196 19.51 9.21 -0.30
N THR A 197 19.93 8.35 -1.23
CA THR A 197 21.27 7.72 -1.21
C THR A 197 22.38 8.62 -1.72
N LYS A 198 22.02 9.70 -2.43
CA LYS A 198 22.98 10.67 -3.00
C LYS A 198 22.47 12.08 -2.78
N ILE A 199 23.31 12.92 -2.19
CA ILE A 199 23.04 14.36 -2.02
C ILE A 199 23.37 15.09 -3.31
N ARG A 200 22.37 15.39 -4.13
CA ARG A 200 22.50 16.15 -5.38
C ARG A 200 21.88 17.54 -5.26
N GLY A 201 21.02 17.76 -4.27
CA GLY A 201 20.24 18.98 -4.13
C GLY A 201 19.12 19.11 -5.18
N SER A 202 18.80 18.03 -5.90
CA SER A 202 17.75 18.03 -6.92
C SER A 202 16.36 18.17 -6.27
N ILE A 203 15.50 19.01 -6.89
CA ILE A 203 14.14 19.21 -6.41
C ILE A 203 13.20 18.30 -7.21
N ASN A 204 12.49 17.45 -6.49
CA ASN A 204 11.42 16.62 -7.04
C ASN A 204 10.09 17.35 -6.86
N PRO A 205 9.51 17.91 -7.94
CA PRO A 205 8.32 18.77 -7.88
C PRO A 205 7.03 17.93 -7.79
N VAL A 206 6.84 17.21 -6.70
CA VAL A 206 5.73 16.28 -6.45
C VAL A 206 4.77 16.76 -5.36
N GLY A 207 5.17 17.79 -4.58
CA GLY A 207 4.38 18.30 -3.48
C GLY A 207 3.14 19.08 -3.91
N LEU A 208 2.18 19.23 -2.98
CA LEU A 208 1.10 20.19 -3.12
C LEU A 208 1.65 21.64 -3.16
N TYR A 209 2.72 21.87 -2.44
CA TYR A 209 3.40 23.17 -2.35
C TYR A 209 4.85 23.05 -2.77
N THR A 210 5.42 24.12 -3.28
CA THR A 210 6.85 24.24 -3.51
C THR A 210 7.62 24.27 -2.19
N LEU A 211 8.96 24.11 -2.20
CA LEU A 211 9.81 24.31 -1.01
C LEU A 211 9.63 25.69 -0.39
N ALA A 212 9.31 26.71 -1.19
CA ALA A 212 8.98 28.07 -0.72
C ALA A 212 7.50 28.21 -0.26
N ARG A 213 6.80 27.07 -0.06
CA ARG A 213 5.39 27.01 0.39
C ARG A 213 4.39 27.71 -0.53
N LYS A 214 4.70 27.91 -1.81
CA LYS A 214 3.77 28.42 -2.80
C LYS A 214 2.89 27.29 -3.32
N PRO A 215 1.54 27.44 -3.34
CA PRO A 215 0.64 26.38 -3.79
C PRO A 215 0.82 26.09 -5.29
N ARG A 216 0.87 24.82 -5.65
CA ARG A 216 0.84 24.34 -7.03
C ARG A 216 -0.61 24.23 -7.53
N LYS A 217 -0.78 23.99 -8.83
CA LYS A 217 -2.12 23.73 -9.40
C LYS A 217 -2.82 22.57 -8.69
N VAL A 218 -2.10 21.48 -8.43
CA VAL A 218 -2.63 20.30 -7.74
C VAL A 218 -3.13 20.62 -6.33
N ALA A 219 -2.52 21.56 -5.60
CA ALA A 219 -3.02 21.96 -4.27
C ALA A 219 -4.39 22.64 -4.34
N ARG A 220 -4.64 23.43 -5.39
CA ARG A 220 -5.95 24.06 -5.60
C ARG A 220 -7.01 23.03 -5.95
N GLU A 221 -6.68 22.09 -6.82
CA GLU A 221 -7.59 21.00 -7.19
C GLU A 221 -7.83 20.04 -6.01
N TYR A 222 -6.82 19.74 -5.20
CA TYR A 222 -6.97 18.93 -3.99
C TYR A 222 -7.92 19.61 -2.98
N ARG A 223 -7.80 20.93 -2.80
CA ARG A 223 -8.74 21.70 -1.97
C ARG A 223 -10.16 21.62 -2.53
N ARG A 224 -10.32 21.83 -3.84
CA ARG A 224 -11.63 21.70 -4.51
C ARG A 224 -12.24 20.31 -4.29
N LEU A 225 -11.42 19.26 -4.43
CA LEU A 225 -11.84 17.88 -4.17
C LEU A 225 -12.33 17.72 -2.73
N VAL A 226 -11.60 18.25 -1.74
CA VAL A 226 -12.01 18.20 -0.34
C VAL A 226 -13.33 18.95 -0.13
N GLU A 227 -13.48 20.15 -0.69
CA GLU A 227 -14.72 20.96 -0.58
C GLU A 227 -15.92 20.26 -1.23
N GLU A 228 -15.74 19.69 -2.42
CA GLU A 228 -16.81 19.05 -3.18
C GLU A 228 -17.28 17.72 -2.54
N TYR A 229 -16.35 16.95 -1.97
CA TYR A 229 -16.61 15.62 -1.46
C TYR A 229 -16.58 15.48 0.07
N SER A 230 -16.43 16.58 0.82
CA SER A 230 -16.37 16.54 2.29
C SER A 230 -17.63 15.96 2.95
N ALA A 231 -18.77 16.06 2.28
CA ALA A 231 -20.05 15.52 2.76
C ALA A 231 -20.29 14.05 2.38
N LEU A 232 -19.38 13.42 1.62
CA LEU A 232 -19.53 12.00 1.34
C LEU A 232 -19.42 11.18 2.63
N PRO A 233 -20.37 10.28 2.91
CA PRO A 233 -20.23 9.36 4.04
C PRO A 233 -18.92 8.57 3.90
N ILE A 234 -18.22 8.32 4.98
CA ILE A 234 -16.95 7.57 5.01
C ILE A 234 -17.09 6.21 4.32
N SER A 235 -18.26 5.58 4.44
CA SER A 235 -18.56 4.34 3.73
C SER A 235 -20.02 4.31 3.28
N SER A 236 -20.23 3.97 2.02
CA SER A 236 -21.52 3.49 1.52
C SER A 236 -21.56 1.95 1.47
N SER A 237 -20.53 1.31 2.01
CA SER A 237 -20.38 -0.13 2.03
C SER A 237 -21.51 -0.81 2.83
N LYS A 238 -21.99 -1.93 2.32
CA LYS A 238 -22.89 -2.85 3.03
C LYS A 238 -22.20 -3.56 4.21
N PHE A 239 -20.89 -3.42 4.34
CA PHE A 239 -20.14 -3.94 5.47
C PHE A 239 -20.18 -2.92 6.60
N PRO A 240 -20.71 -3.27 7.78
CA PRO A 240 -20.62 -2.39 8.92
C PRO A 240 -19.15 -2.14 9.22
N ILE A 241 -18.76 -0.87 9.29
CA ILE A 241 -17.54 -0.51 10.01
C ILE A 241 -17.84 -0.94 11.44
N LEU A 242 -17.14 -1.97 11.92
CA LEU A 242 -17.25 -2.36 13.31
C LEU A 242 -16.74 -1.18 14.14
N THR A 243 -17.66 -0.29 14.46
CA THR A 243 -17.46 0.62 15.60
C THR A 243 -17.58 -0.27 16.82
N ALA A 244 -16.45 -0.48 17.49
CA ALA A 244 -16.40 -1.14 18.79
C ALA A 244 -17.22 -0.34 19.80
#